data_c16f8e32e4c831ea230c01292465cebd
#
_entry.id   c16f8e32e4c831ea230c01292465cebd
#
_cell.length_a   1.000
_cell.length_b   1.000
_cell.length_c   1.000
_cell.angle_alpha   90.00
_cell.angle_beta   90.00
_cell.angle_gamma   90.00
#
_symmetry.space_group_name_H-M   'P 1'
#
loop_
_entity.id
_entity.type
_entity.pdbx_description
1 polymer ?
#
loop_
_entity_poly.entity_id
_entity_poly.type
_entity_poly.pdbx_seq_one_letter_code
_entity_poly.pdbx_strand_id
1 'polypeptide(L)'
;EISLGLVGSEMCIRDRYDGTRYDGWQKQGNTAHTIQGKLETVLSRMIGEPVAVQGAGRTDAGVHAYGQTASFQLSEEKPAEEIRQYLNHYLPEDIEVLRLEEAPKRFHARLSAIRKTYLYRIGTGDRKYVFDRKYLYRQGGRLDISAMRRAAQILLGTHDFRSFCSNKRMKKSTVRTLYDIQIQEDKEGQEIRISFTGNGFLYNMVRILTGTLIEIGQGERQPEEIRAILQAKNREAAGFTAPPQGLVLVSAEYE
;
A
#
# COMPACT_ATOMS: atom_id res chain seq x y z
N GLU A 1 7.14 -37.73 -25.63
CA GLU A 1 7.90 -36.60 -25.02
C GLU A 1 7.25 -36.23 -23.69
N ILE A 2 7.90 -36.64 -22.61
CA ILE A 2 7.44 -36.28 -21.26
C ILE A 2 7.89 -34.84 -21.05
N SER A 3 6.94 -33.91 -21.05
CA SER A 3 7.17 -32.55 -20.57
C SER A 3 7.68 -32.66 -19.14
N LEU A 4 8.97 -32.47 -18.94
CA LEU A 4 9.57 -32.22 -17.64
C LEU A 4 8.95 -30.91 -17.12
N GLY A 5 7.90 -31.02 -16.33
CA GLY A 5 7.35 -29.92 -15.58
C GLY A 5 8.44 -29.31 -14.74
N LEU A 6 8.67 -28.03 -14.86
CA LEU A 6 9.57 -27.24 -14.01
C LEU A 6 9.30 -27.62 -12.55
N VAL A 7 10.25 -28.33 -11.96
CA VAL A 7 10.31 -28.60 -10.51
C VAL A 7 10.79 -27.30 -9.88
N GLY A 8 9.87 -26.43 -9.50
CA GLY A 8 10.16 -25.18 -8.83
C GLY A 8 9.10 -24.91 -7.78
N SER A 9 9.51 -24.42 -6.62
CA SER A 9 8.62 -24.03 -5.54
C SER A 9 8.17 -22.58 -5.72
N GLU A 10 6.85 -22.34 -5.62
CA GLU A 10 6.31 -20.99 -5.47
C GLU A 10 6.50 -20.57 -4.02
N MET A 11 7.08 -19.39 -3.80
CA MET A 11 7.37 -18.87 -2.46
C MET A 11 6.57 -17.60 -2.21
N CYS A 12 6.11 -17.45 -0.96
CA CYS A 12 5.39 -16.28 -0.47
C CYS A 12 6.18 -15.62 0.65
N ILE A 13 6.52 -14.35 0.46
CA ILE A 13 7.14 -13.48 1.48
C ILE A 13 6.06 -12.59 2.10
N ARG A 14 6.11 -12.41 3.41
CA ARG A 14 5.52 -11.27 4.10
C ARG A 14 6.64 -10.39 4.64
N ASP A 15 6.72 -9.15 4.18
CA ASP A 15 7.77 -8.19 4.52
C ASP A 15 7.22 -6.89 5.07
N ARG A 16 8.07 -6.14 5.79
CA ARG A 16 7.80 -4.76 6.22
C ARG A 16 8.96 -3.86 5.81
N TYR A 17 8.67 -2.58 5.59
CA TYR A 17 9.69 -1.62 5.23
C TYR A 17 9.34 -0.17 5.59
N ASP A 18 10.38 0.60 5.90
CA ASP A 18 10.37 2.06 5.88
C ASP A 18 10.63 2.55 4.45
N GLY A 19 9.61 3.07 3.80
CA GLY A 19 9.69 3.55 2.40
C GLY A 19 10.38 4.89 2.21
N THR A 20 10.81 5.57 3.28
CA THR A 20 11.31 6.96 3.24
C THR A 20 12.43 7.17 2.22
N ARG A 21 13.32 6.20 2.05
CA ARG A 21 14.50 6.28 1.18
C ARG A 21 14.32 5.61 -0.19
N TYR A 22 13.09 5.16 -0.49
CA TYR A 22 12.82 4.38 -1.71
C TYR A 22 11.93 5.12 -2.69
N ASP A 23 12.22 4.93 -3.96
CA ASP A 23 11.43 5.43 -5.09
C ASP A 23 10.14 4.61 -5.33
N GLY A 24 9.68 3.94 -4.29
CA GLY A 24 8.53 3.05 -4.26
C GLY A 24 8.90 1.58 -4.28
N TRP A 25 7.86 0.75 -4.34
CA TRP A 25 8.05 -0.71 -4.32
C TRP A 25 8.55 -1.25 -5.65
N GLN A 26 7.94 -0.81 -6.76
CA GLN A 26 8.17 -1.38 -8.10
C GLN A 26 9.53 -0.98 -8.66
N LYS A 27 10.28 -1.98 -9.17
CA LYS A 27 11.53 -1.75 -9.92
C LYS A 27 11.29 -0.87 -11.14
N GLN A 28 12.19 0.07 -11.37
CA GLN A 28 12.14 1.06 -12.44
C GLN A 28 13.48 1.08 -13.17
N GLY A 29 13.46 1.42 -14.47
CA GLY A 29 14.67 1.43 -15.29
C GLY A 29 15.67 2.55 -14.97
N ASN A 30 15.22 3.59 -14.23
CA ASN A 30 16.00 4.79 -13.93
C ASN A 30 16.52 4.86 -12.48
N THR A 31 16.21 3.87 -11.65
CA THR A 31 16.64 3.84 -10.24
C THR A 31 16.83 2.41 -9.74
N ALA A 32 17.84 2.23 -8.88
CA ALA A 32 18.07 1.00 -8.11
C ALA A 32 17.45 1.06 -6.70
N HIS A 33 16.86 2.21 -6.32
CA HIS A 33 16.35 2.46 -4.98
C HIS A 33 14.87 2.07 -4.85
N THR A 34 14.55 0.80 -5.12
CA THR A 34 13.19 0.24 -4.96
C THR A 34 13.21 -0.99 -4.07
N ILE A 35 12.12 -1.22 -3.34
CA ILE A 35 11.99 -2.39 -2.44
C ILE A 35 12.12 -3.69 -3.24
N GLN A 36 11.40 -3.82 -4.36
CA GLN A 36 11.49 -4.97 -5.26
C GLN A 36 12.91 -5.20 -5.75
N GLY A 37 13.62 -4.13 -6.15
CA GLY A 37 14.99 -4.24 -6.61
C GLY A 37 15.95 -4.76 -5.53
N LYS A 38 15.77 -4.37 -4.26
CA LYS A 38 16.57 -4.89 -3.14
C LYS A 38 16.29 -6.37 -2.90
N LEU A 39 15.03 -6.78 -2.85
CA LEU A 39 14.64 -8.19 -2.69
C LEU A 39 15.20 -9.05 -3.84
N GLU A 40 15.00 -8.64 -5.08
CA GLU A 40 15.48 -9.35 -6.28
C GLU A 40 17.02 -9.49 -6.29
N THR A 41 17.74 -8.44 -5.90
CA THR A 41 19.21 -8.45 -5.86
C THR A 41 19.72 -9.46 -4.84
N VAL A 42 19.16 -9.48 -3.62
CA VAL A 42 19.59 -10.39 -2.57
C VAL A 42 19.21 -11.83 -2.89
N LEU A 43 17.98 -12.08 -3.38
CA LEU A 43 17.53 -13.41 -3.81
C LEU A 43 18.37 -13.94 -4.96
N SER A 44 18.59 -13.15 -6.01
CA SER A 44 19.37 -13.58 -7.17
C SER A 44 20.83 -13.91 -6.80
N ARG A 45 21.41 -13.18 -5.83
CA ARG A 45 22.73 -13.49 -5.29
C ARG A 45 22.76 -14.83 -4.54
N MET A 46 21.70 -15.13 -3.75
CA MET A 46 21.60 -16.39 -3.02
C MET A 46 21.43 -17.60 -3.94
N ILE A 47 20.60 -17.44 -4.97
CA ILE A 47 20.21 -18.53 -5.88
C ILE A 47 21.22 -18.73 -7.01
N GLY A 48 21.98 -17.69 -7.38
CA GLY A 48 22.95 -17.72 -8.49
C GLY A 48 22.34 -17.40 -9.85
N GLU A 49 21.02 -17.13 -9.92
CA GLU A 49 20.31 -16.76 -11.13
C GLU A 49 19.30 -15.64 -10.88
N PRO A 50 18.82 -14.93 -11.91
CA PRO A 50 17.84 -13.86 -11.75
C PRO A 50 16.51 -14.37 -11.17
N VAL A 51 16.07 -13.81 -10.04
CA VAL A 51 14.78 -14.08 -9.40
C VAL A 51 13.89 -12.86 -9.52
N ALA A 52 12.70 -13.04 -10.12
CA ALA A 52 11.70 -11.98 -10.24
C ALA A 52 10.70 -12.05 -9.08
N VAL A 53 10.45 -10.91 -8.43
CA VAL A 53 9.55 -10.81 -7.27
C VAL A 53 8.28 -10.03 -7.64
N GLN A 54 7.11 -10.56 -7.29
CA GLN A 54 5.80 -9.97 -7.57
C GLN A 54 5.11 -9.55 -6.27
N GLY A 55 4.92 -8.24 -6.04
CA GLY A 55 4.25 -7.73 -4.83
C GLY A 55 2.72 -7.68 -4.94
N ALA A 56 2.03 -7.85 -3.82
CA ALA A 56 0.58 -7.74 -3.72
C ALA A 56 0.07 -6.35 -4.11
N GLY A 57 0.79 -5.31 -3.72
CA GLY A 57 0.49 -3.92 -4.04
C GLY A 57 1.76 -3.15 -4.40
N ARG A 58 1.61 -2.17 -5.29
CA ARG A 58 2.67 -1.19 -5.55
C ARG A 58 2.45 -0.03 -4.60
N THR A 59 3.42 0.24 -3.73
CA THR A 59 3.46 1.46 -2.93
C THR A 59 4.27 2.52 -3.67
N ASP A 60 3.84 3.78 -3.54
CA ASP A 60 4.53 4.93 -4.14
C ASP A 60 5.83 5.25 -3.38
N ALA A 61 6.66 6.12 -3.94
CA ALA A 61 7.84 6.66 -3.26
C ALA A 61 7.46 7.26 -1.90
N GLY A 62 8.22 6.92 -0.85
CA GLY A 62 7.99 7.38 0.51
C GLY A 62 6.85 6.70 1.27
N VAL A 63 6.14 5.73 0.68
CA VAL A 63 5.07 4.96 1.33
C VAL A 63 5.64 3.72 2.01
N HIS A 64 5.18 3.43 3.22
CA HIS A 64 5.65 2.32 4.06
C HIS A 64 4.79 1.06 3.93
N ALA A 65 5.26 -0.05 4.52
CA ALA A 65 4.45 -1.24 4.73
C ALA A 65 4.76 -1.90 6.08
N TYR A 66 3.71 -2.33 6.78
CA TYR A 66 3.80 -3.22 7.94
C TYR A 66 3.67 -4.69 7.53
N GLY A 67 3.07 -4.97 6.38
CA GLY A 67 2.83 -6.33 5.90
C GLY A 67 2.55 -6.33 4.40
N GLN A 68 3.57 -6.05 3.58
CA GLN A 68 3.52 -6.34 2.15
C GLN A 68 3.59 -7.86 1.97
N THR A 69 2.97 -8.36 0.94
CA THR A 69 3.14 -9.74 0.51
C THR A 69 3.77 -9.76 -0.88
N ALA A 70 4.74 -10.63 -1.09
CA ALA A 70 5.37 -10.81 -2.38
C ALA A 70 5.52 -12.30 -2.70
N SER A 71 5.47 -12.68 -3.98
CA SER A 71 5.71 -14.04 -4.44
C SER A 71 6.85 -14.09 -5.44
N PHE A 72 7.55 -15.21 -5.47
CA PHE A 72 8.61 -15.52 -6.43
C PHE A 72 8.72 -17.04 -6.62
N GLN A 73 9.35 -17.44 -7.71
CA GLN A 73 9.60 -18.85 -8.03
C GLN A 73 11.09 -19.16 -7.87
N LEU A 74 11.37 -20.37 -7.40
CA LEU A 74 12.72 -20.94 -7.35
C LEU A 74 12.81 -22.10 -8.32
N SER A 75 13.95 -22.22 -9.00
CA SER A 75 14.30 -23.36 -9.86
C SER A 75 14.64 -24.62 -9.05
N GLU A 76 15.15 -24.44 -7.82
CA GLU A 76 15.52 -25.50 -6.88
C GLU A 76 14.83 -25.31 -5.54
N GLU A 77 14.51 -26.40 -4.87
CA GLU A 77 13.95 -26.37 -3.52
C GLU A 77 15.01 -25.92 -2.51
N LYS A 78 14.67 -24.93 -1.70
CA LYS A 78 15.47 -24.47 -0.55
C LYS A 78 14.56 -24.28 0.66
N PRO A 79 15.06 -24.58 1.88
CA PRO A 79 14.27 -24.36 3.09
C PRO A 79 13.87 -22.89 3.23
N ALA A 80 12.58 -22.64 3.45
CA ALA A 80 12.05 -21.27 3.56
C ALA A 80 12.77 -20.45 4.65
N GLU A 81 13.09 -21.08 5.77
CA GLU A 81 13.79 -20.41 6.87
C GLU A 81 15.23 -20.00 6.51
N GLU A 82 15.94 -20.80 5.73
CA GLU A 82 17.29 -20.45 5.24
C GLU A 82 17.22 -19.20 4.34
N ILE A 83 16.25 -19.16 3.43
CA ILE A 83 16.06 -18.00 2.54
C ILE A 83 15.70 -16.76 3.37
N ARG A 84 14.81 -16.89 4.36
CA ARG A 84 14.40 -15.78 5.22
C ARG A 84 15.59 -15.21 6.00
N GLN A 85 16.42 -16.07 6.59
CA GLN A 85 17.61 -15.66 7.33
C GLN A 85 18.61 -14.96 6.41
N TYR A 86 18.85 -15.51 5.22
CA TYR A 86 19.74 -14.90 4.22
C TYR A 86 19.24 -13.51 3.79
N LEU A 87 17.93 -13.39 3.50
CA LEU A 87 17.32 -12.10 3.15
C LEU A 87 17.55 -11.08 4.28
N ASN A 88 17.20 -11.42 5.52
CA ASN A 88 17.34 -10.50 6.65
C ASN A 88 18.79 -10.17 7.00
N HIS A 89 19.74 -11.02 6.64
CA HIS A 89 21.18 -10.75 6.83
C HIS A 89 21.73 -9.73 5.80
N TYR A 90 21.24 -9.77 4.56
CA TYR A 90 21.78 -8.93 3.47
C TYR A 90 20.89 -7.78 3.02
N LEU A 91 19.64 -7.75 3.43
CA LEU A 91 18.77 -6.61 3.20
C LEU A 91 19.18 -5.41 4.06
N PRO A 92 18.92 -4.16 3.59
CA PRO A 92 19.10 -2.97 4.43
C PRO A 92 18.21 -3.02 5.67
N GLU A 93 18.63 -2.33 6.75
CA GLU A 93 17.92 -2.28 8.05
C GLU A 93 16.45 -1.79 7.96
N ASP A 94 16.09 -1.10 6.89
CA ASP A 94 14.75 -0.59 6.64
C ASP A 94 13.84 -1.54 5.85
N ILE A 95 14.30 -2.78 5.59
CA ILE A 95 13.50 -3.86 4.99
C ILE A 95 13.70 -5.14 5.80
N GLU A 96 12.59 -5.74 6.26
CA GLU A 96 12.63 -7.01 7.00
C GLU A 96 11.62 -8.01 6.45
N VAL A 97 12.04 -9.24 6.24
CA VAL A 97 11.18 -10.38 5.92
C VAL A 97 10.68 -11.01 7.21
N LEU A 98 9.39 -10.83 7.50
CA LEU A 98 8.73 -11.34 8.71
C LEU A 98 8.47 -12.84 8.62
N ARG A 99 8.00 -13.30 7.44
CA ARG A 99 7.64 -14.68 7.17
C ARG A 99 7.96 -15.02 5.72
N LEU A 100 8.41 -16.26 5.50
CA LEU A 100 8.58 -16.84 4.19
C LEU A 100 8.10 -18.28 4.25
N GLU A 101 7.27 -18.67 3.30
CA GLU A 101 6.67 -20.01 3.25
C GLU A 101 6.44 -20.43 1.79
N GLU A 102 6.31 -21.74 1.59
CA GLU A 102 5.88 -22.26 0.31
C GLU A 102 4.42 -21.87 0.05
N ALA A 103 4.12 -21.53 -1.19
CA ALA A 103 2.79 -21.16 -1.63
C ALA A 103 2.22 -22.20 -2.61
N PRO A 104 0.91 -22.31 -2.75
CA PRO A 104 0.28 -23.18 -3.74
C PRO A 104 0.78 -22.86 -5.15
N LYS A 105 0.90 -23.88 -6.00
CA LYS A 105 1.21 -23.69 -7.43
C LYS A 105 0.23 -22.69 -8.05
N ARG A 106 0.74 -21.73 -8.82
CA ARG A 106 0.00 -20.60 -9.42
C ARG A 106 -0.41 -19.48 -8.44
N PHE A 107 0.04 -19.52 -7.18
CA PHE A 107 -0.13 -18.37 -6.30
C PHE A 107 0.56 -17.14 -6.89
N HIS A 108 -0.12 -16.01 -6.87
CA HIS A 108 0.44 -14.75 -7.32
C HIS A 108 0.03 -13.65 -6.35
N ALA A 109 1.00 -13.10 -5.62
CA ALA A 109 0.75 -12.14 -4.53
C ALA A 109 -0.24 -11.01 -4.92
N ARG A 110 -0.22 -10.54 -6.17
CA ARG A 110 -1.10 -9.47 -6.63
C ARG A 110 -2.49 -9.96 -7.07
N LEU A 111 -2.54 -11.06 -7.82
CA LEU A 111 -3.78 -11.52 -8.48
C LEU A 111 -4.65 -12.35 -7.55
N SER A 112 -4.02 -13.10 -6.64
CA SER A 112 -4.71 -13.92 -5.64
C SER A 112 -5.20 -13.12 -4.43
N ALA A 113 -4.79 -11.85 -4.29
CA ALA A 113 -5.20 -11.03 -3.15
C ALA A 113 -6.69 -10.66 -3.27
N ILE A 114 -7.47 -11.02 -2.24
CA ILE A 114 -8.91 -10.73 -2.14
C ILE A 114 -9.22 -9.42 -1.42
N ARG A 115 -8.30 -8.99 -0.53
CA ARG A 115 -8.47 -7.79 0.29
C ARG A 115 -7.13 -7.16 0.60
N LYS A 116 -7.11 -5.82 0.69
CA LYS A 116 -5.95 -5.02 1.13
C LYS A 116 -6.40 -3.96 2.10
N THR A 117 -5.59 -3.75 3.14
CA THR A 117 -5.82 -2.71 4.14
C THR A 117 -4.66 -1.73 4.14
N TYR A 118 -4.99 -0.45 4.06
CA TYR A 118 -4.06 0.67 4.20
C TYR A 118 -4.44 1.50 5.41
N LEU A 119 -3.44 2.06 6.08
CA LEU A 119 -3.60 3.02 7.16
C LEU A 119 -2.95 4.33 6.75
N TYR A 120 -3.64 5.46 6.98
CA TYR A 120 -3.07 6.78 6.85
C TYR A 120 -3.06 7.49 8.20
N ARG A 121 -1.90 8.05 8.58
CA ARG A 121 -1.67 8.71 9.86
C ARG A 121 -1.57 10.22 9.65
N ILE A 122 -2.37 10.98 10.40
CA ILE A 122 -2.45 12.45 10.33
C ILE A 122 -2.14 13.01 11.71
N GLY A 123 -1.09 13.83 11.80
CA GLY A 123 -0.81 14.60 13.00
C GLY A 123 -1.62 15.89 13.01
N THR A 124 -2.31 16.16 14.12
CA THR A 124 -3.16 17.33 14.32
C THR A 124 -2.60 18.23 15.44
N GLY A 125 -3.17 19.44 15.56
CA GLY A 125 -2.76 20.39 16.60
C GLY A 125 -1.34 20.94 16.40
N ASP A 126 -0.75 21.44 17.50
CA ASP A 126 0.54 22.13 17.47
C ASP A 126 1.74 21.24 17.82
N ARG A 127 1.50 19.96 18.07
CA ARG A 127 2.55 19.00 18.45
C ARG A 127 3.62 18.89 17.36
N LYS A 128 4.89 18.86 17.78
CA LYS A 128 6.02 18.50 16.93
C LYS A 128 6.27 16.99 17.00
N TYR A 129 6.08 16.28 15.91
CA TYR A 129 6.29 14.82 15.82
C TYR A 129 7.74 14.50 15.48
N VAL A 130 8.67 14.82 16.39
CA VAL A 130 10.12 14.74 16.12
C VAL A 130 10.55 13.35 15.66
N PHE A 131 10.06 12.29 16.30
CA PHE A 131 10.39 10.91 15.97
C PHE A 131 9.47 10.33 14.88
N ASP A 132 8.19 10.71 14.86
CA ASP A 132 7.19 10.17 13.91
C ASP A 132 7.06 10.98 12.62
N ARG A 133 7.80 12.08 12.43
CA ARG A 133 7.66 13.00 11.28
C ARG A 133 7.79 12.33 9.91
N LYS A 134 8.43 11.17 9.86
CA LYS A 134 8.59 10.37 8.64
C LYS A 134 7.43 9.38 8.41
N TYR A 135 6.56 9.20 9.41
CA TYR A 135 5.53 8.16 9.43
C TYR A 135 4.12 8.71 9.59
N LEU A 136 3.96 10.02 9.55
CA LEU A 136 2.67 10.70 9.54
C LEU A 136 2.74 12.00 8.73
N TYR A 137 1.59 12.44 8.26
CA TYR A 137 1.42 13.76 7.67
C TYR A 137 0.95 14.75 8.73
N ARG A 138 1.77 15.77 9.02
CA ARG A 138 1.37 16.87 9.91
C ARG A 138 0.47 17.83 9.14
N GLN A 139 -0.82 17.76 9.39
CA GLN A 139 -1.81 18.65 8.79
C GLN A 139 -1.91 19.97 9.59
N GLY A 140 -1.74 19.89 10.95
CA GLY A 140 -2.02 21.02 11.84
C GLY A 140 -3.52 21.25 12.01
N GLY A 141 -3.91 22.13 12.91
CA GLY A 141 -5.30 22.50 13.12
C GLY A 141 -6.21 21.36 13.63
N ARG A 142 -7.49 21.66 13.72
CA ARG A 142 -8.54 20.70 14.08
C ARG A 142 -9.28 20.23 12.85
N LEU A 143 -9.73 18.99 12.87
CA LEU A 143 -10.57 18.40 11.82
C LEU A 143 -11.91 17.97 12.42
N ASP A 144 -13.01 18.22 11.72
CA ASP A 144 -14.33 17.69 12.07
C ASP A 144 -14.39 16.20 11.70
N ILE A 145 -14.09 15.35 12.70
CA ILE A 145 -14.11 13.89 12.56
C ILE A 145 -15.52 13.38 12.21
N SER A 146 -16.58 14.06 12.69
CA SER A 146 -17.95 13.65 12.41
C SER A 146 -18.29 13.87 10.93
N ALA A 147 -17.89 15.00 10.35
CA ALA A 147 -18.04 15.26 8.92
C ALA A 147 -17.23 14.27 8.08
N MET A 148 -15.97 13.99 8.47
CA MET A 148 -15.12 12.99 7.80
C MET A 148 -15.76 11.59 7.83
N ARG A 149 -16.34 11.17 8.96
CA ARG A 149 -17.04 9.88 9.08
C ARG A 149 -18.29 9.81 8.21
N ARG A 150 -19.09 10.89 8.13
CA ARG A 150 -20.24 10.94 7.21
C ARG A 150 -19.80 10.78 5.75
N ALA A 151 -18.76 11.48 5.33
CA ALA A 151 -18.18 11.33 3.99
C ALA A 151 -17.65 9.92 3.72
N ALA A 152 -16.96 9.31 4.69
CA ALA A 152 -16.44 7.95 4.60
C ALA A 152 -17.56 6.91 4.36
N GLN A 153 -18.73 7.08 4.99
CA GLN A 153 -19.89 6.20 4.77
C GLN A 153 -20.39 6.23 3.32
N ILE A 154 -20.30 7.38 2.65
CA ILE A 154 -20.72 7.52 1.24
C ILE A 154 -19.75 6.81 0.28
N LEU A 155 -18.48 6.67 0.67
CA LEU A 155 -17.44 5.98 -0.11
C LEU A 155 -17.52 4.45 -0.03
N LEU A 156 -18.23 3.89 0.96
CA LEU A 156 -18.36 2.45 1.11
C LEU A 156 -19.14 1.80 -0.04
N GLY A 157 -18.81 0.54 -0.33
CA GLY A 157 -19.43 -0.22 -1.40
C GLY A 157 -18.65 -0.14 -2.72
N THR A 158 -19.34 -0.50 -3.80
CA THR A 158 -18.76 -0.58 -5.14
C THR A 158 -19.05 0.68 -5.94
N HIS A 159 -17.99 1.39 -6.32
CA HIS A 159 -18.07 2.63 -7.09
C HIS A 159 -16.99 2.69 -8.18
N ASP A 160 -17.23 3.55 -9.17
CA ASP A 160 -16.19 3.97 -10.10
C ASP A 160 -15.34 5.07 -9.44
N PHE A 161 -14.16 4.69 -8.96
CA PHE A 161 -13.20 5.58 -8.28
C PHE A 161 -12.29 6.35 -9.24
N ARG A 162 -12.72 6.63 -10.46
CA ARG A 162 -11.91 7.35 -11.45
C ARG A 162 -11.45 8.72 -10.96
N SER A 163 -12.29 9.46 -10.24
CA SER A 163 -11.94 10.76 -9.63
C SER A 163 -10.83 10.63 -8.58
N PHE A 164 -10.66 9.46 -8.00
CA PHE A 164 -9.63 9.16 -7.00
C PHE A 164 -8.41 8.42 -7.60
N CYS A 165 -8.14 8.62 -8.89
CA CYS A 165 -7.03 7.98 -9.60
C CYS A 165 -6.16 9.01 -10.31
N SER A 166 -4.85 9.02 -10.03
CA SER A 166 -3.90 9.93 -10.71
C SER A 166 -3.50 9.48 -12.11
N ASN A 167 -3.85 8.26 -12.53
CA ASN A 167 -3.53 7.78 -13.87
C ASN A 167 -4.61 8.23 -14.89
N LYS A 168 -4.35 9.34 -15.56
CA LYS A 168 -5.24 9.89 -16.60
C LYS A 168 -5.48 8.93 -17.80
N ARG A 169 -4.51 8.04 -18.08
CA ARG A 169 -4.55 7.11 -19.22
C ARG A 169 -4.92 5.68 -18.83
N MET A 170 -5.63 5.50 -17.72
CA MET A 170 -5.99 4.17 -17.25
C MET A 170 -6.94 3.46 -18.24
N LYS A 171 -6.46 2.35 -18.80
CA LYS A 171 -7.25 1.50 -19.72
C LYS A 171 -8.05 0.40 -18.98
N LYS A 172 -7.64 0.05 -17.75
CA LYS A 172 -8.33 -0.98 -16.94
C LYS A 172 -9.46 -0.36 -16.15
N SER A 173 -10.40 -1.21 -15.69
CA SER A 173 -11.51 -0.79 -14.85
C SER A 173 -11.05 0.02 -13.63
N THR A 174 -11.74 1.12 -13.37
CA THR A 174 -11.58 1.98 -12.20
C THR A 174 -12.60 1.67 -11.09
N VAL A 175 -13.46 0.68 -11.33
CA VAL A 175 -14.42 0.20 -10.32
C VAL A 175 -13.69 -0.58 -9.23
N ARG A 176 -13.94 -0.20 -7.97
CA ARG A 176 -13.41 -0.87 -6.77
C ARG A 176 -14.53 -0.99 -5.73
N THR A 177 -14.32 -1.90 -4.80
CA THR A 177 -15.19 -2.05 -3.64
C THR A 177 -14.40 -1.69 -2.38
N LEU A 178 -14.86 -0.69 -1.65
CA LEU A 178 -14.39 -0.40 -0.30
C LEU A 178 -15.29 -1.11 0.70
N TYR A 179 -14.70 -2.01 1.46
CA TYR A 179 -15.41 -2.82 2.46
C TYR A 179 -15.57 -2.09 3.77
N ASP A 180 -14.54 -1.32 4.17
CA ASP A 180 -14.53 -0.60 5.42
C ASP A 180 -13.64 0.64 5.35
N ILE A 181 -14.05 1.70 6.06
CA ILE A 181 -13.25 2.91 6.32
C ILE A 181 -13.45 3.29 7.78
N GLN A 182 -12.39 3.17 8.58
CA GLN A 182 -12.43 3.53 10.00
C GLN A 182 -11.63 4.81 10.25
N ILE A 183 -12.20 5.74 10.99
CA ILE A 183 -11.54 6.98 11.41
C ILE A 183 -11.48 7.00 12.92
N GLN A 184 -10.27 6.87 13.45
CA GLN A 184 -9.97 6.86 14.89
C GLN A 184 -9.21 8.14 15.25
N GLU A 185 -9.59 8.77 16.36
CA GLU A 185 -8.93 9.94 16.92
C GLU A 185 -8.23 9.56 18.22
N ASP A 186 -6.93 9.79 18.27
CA ASP A 186 -6.13 9.79 19.48
C ASP A 186 -5.93 11.25 19.93
N LYS A 187 -6.77 11.70 20.88
CA LYS A 187 -6.77 13.09 21.36
C LYS A 187 -5.49 13.42 22.12
N GLU A 188 -4.96 12.49 22.91
CA GLU A 188 -3.73 12.67 23.69
C GLU A 188 -2.51 12.72 22.77
N GLY A 189 -2.46 11.82 21.78
CA GLY A 189 -1.44 11.79 20.74
C GLY A 189 -1.58 12.89 19.71
N GLN A 190 -2.72 13.60 19.66
CA GLN A 190 -3.08 14.54 18.60
C GLN A 190 -2.95 13.91 17.21
N GLU A 191 -3.38 12.66 17.07
CA GLU A 191 -3.27 11.87 15.86
C GLU A 191 -4.64 11.38 15.39
N ILE A 192 -4.88 11.42 14.09
CA ILE A 192 -6.02 10.78 13.43
C ILE A 192 -5.48 9.63 12.58
N ARG A 193 -6.09 8.47 12.71
CA ARG A 193 -5.80 7.27 11.93
C ARG A 193 -6.99 6.93 11.05
N ILE A 194 -6.76 6.83 9.73
CA ILE A 194 -7.78 6.43 8.78
C ILE A 194 -7.36 5.12 8.15
N SER A 195 -8.12 4.06 8.39
CA SER A 195 -7.89 2.77 7.73
C SER A 195 -8.88 2.57 6.58
N PHE A 196 -8.39 2.05 5.46
CA PHE A 196 -9.15 1.76 4.25
C PHE A 196 -8.97 0.30 3.89
N THR A 197 -10.07 -0.45 3.83
CA THR A 197 -10.07 -1.86 3.41
C THR A 197 -10.90 -2.04 2.16
N GLY A 198 -10.33 -2.67 1.13
CA GLY A 198 -11.02 -2.88 -0.15
C GLY A 198 -10.43 -4.01 -0.98
N ASN A 199 -11.09 -4.36 -2.09
CA ASN A 199 -10.64 -5.41 -3.02
C ASN A 199 -9.40 -5.01 -3.84
N GLY A 200 -9.03 -3.74 -3.80
CA GLY A 200 -7.87 -3.18 -4.50
C GLY A 200 -7.97 -1.67 -4.59
N PHE A 201 -6.84 -1.03 -4.88
CA PHE A 201 -6.75 0.42 -4.93
C PHE A 201 -6.11 0.85 -6.25
N LEU A 202 -6.55 2.00 -6.76
CA LEU A 202 -5.99 2.65 -7.94
C LEU A 202 -4.74 3.45 -7.55
N TYR A 203 -4.01 3.91 -8.55
CA TYR A 203 -2.84 4.76 -8.34
C TYR A 203 -3.18 6.02 -7.56
N ASN A 204 -2.52 6.24 -6.44
CA ASN A 204 -2.74 7.31 -5.45
C ASN A 204 -4.13 7.31 -4.76
N MET A 205 -4.97 6.29 -4.96
CA MET A 205 -6.36 6.31 -4.53
C MET A 205 -6.51 6.62 -3.03
N VAL A 206 -5.82 5.90 -2.16
CA VAL A 206 -5.92 6.10 -0.70
C VAL A 206 -5.49 7.51 -0.31
N ARG A 207 -4.43 8.03 -0.91
CA ARG A 207 -3.92 9.37 -0.64
C ARG A 207 -4.90 10.47 -1.09
N ILE A 208 -5.57 10.27 -2.23
CA ILE A 208 -6.59 11.22 -2.73
C ILE A 208 -7.86 11.15 -1.87
N LEU A 209 -8.29 9.95 -1.49
CA LEU A 209 -9.40 9.77 -0.53
C LEU A 209 -9.10 10.50 0.78
N THR A 210 -7.88 10.33 1.31
CA THR A 210 -7.45 11.00 2.53
C THR A 210 -7.43 12.52 2.38
N GLY A 211 -6.87 13.06 1.29
CA GLY A 211 -6.86 14.50 1.04
C GLY A 211 -8.26 15.08 0.95
N THR A 212 -9.17 14.39 0.27
CA THR A 212 -10.59 14.79 0.19
C THR A 212 -11.27 14.78 1.56
N LEU A 213 -11.01 13.75 2.38
CA LEU A 213 -11.54 13.68 3.75
C LEU A 213 -10.96 14.79 4.65
N ILE A 214 -9.69 15.17 4.46
CA ILE A 214 -9.08 16.29 5.18
C ILE A 214 -9.77 17.61 4.81
N GLU A 215 -9.99 17.91 3.52
CA GLU A 215 -10.71 19.11 3.07
C GLU A 215 -12.14 19.17 3.67
N ILE A 216 -12.81 18.03 3.78
CA ILE A 216 -14.12 17.93 4.47
C ILE A 216 -13.98 18.20 5.97
N GLY A 217 -12.97 17.64 6.61
CA GLY A 217 -12.69 17.87 8.03
C GLY A 217 -12.32 19.32 8.36
N GLN A 218 -11.75 20.05 7.40
CA GLN A 218 -11.45 21.49 7.48
C GLN A 218 -12.68 22.36 7.21
N GLY A 219 -13.79 21.78 6.74
CA GLY A 219 -15.01 22.51 6.36
C GLY A 219 -14.92 23.17 4.98
N GLU A 220 -13.89 22.88 4.18
CA GLU A 220 -13.72 23.37 2.82
C GLU A 220 -14.70 22.71 1.83
N ARG A 221 -15.20 21.52 2.19
CA ARG A 221 -16.17 20.74 1.44
C ARG A 221 -17.23 20.13 2.36
N GLN A 222 -18.42 19.88 1.81
CA GLN A 222 -19.47 19.15 2.52
C GLN A 222 -19.33 17.63 2.31
N PRO A 223 -19.69 16.79 3.29
CA PRO A 223 -19.64 15.33 3.15
C PRO A 223 -20.39 14.78 1.94
N GLU A 224 -21.52 15.39 1.62
CA GLU A 224 -22.43 14.99 0.52
C GLU A 224 -21.80 15.18 -0.87
N GLU A 225 -20.81 16.07 -1.01
CA GLU A 225 -20.07 16.30 -2.26
C GLU A 225 -19.34 15.04 -2.76
N ILE A 226 -19.07 14.06 -1.90
CA ILE A 226 -18.50 12.77 -2.30
C ILE A 226 -19.31 12.12 -3.43
N ARG A 227 -20.65 12.23 -3.42
CA ARG A 227 -21.50 11.70 -4.49
C ARG A 227 -21.23 12.38 -5.84
N ALA A 228 -21.12 13.69 -5.83
CA ALA A 228 -20.80 14.47 -7.03
C ALA A 228 -19.38 14.17 -7.54
N ILE A 229 -18.41 14.01 -6.64
CA ILE A 229 -17.02 13.64 -6.97
C ILE A 229 -16.98 12.26 -7.66
N LEU A 230 -17.67 11.26 -7.12
CA LEU A 230 -17.77 9.93 -7.72
C LEU A 230 -18.40 9.97 -9.11
N GLN A 231 -19.48 10.75 -9.29
CA GLN A 231 -20.19 10.90 -10.56
C GLN A 231 -19.37 11.65 -11.62
N ALA A 232 -18.55 12.60 -11.21
CA ALA A 232 -17.75 13.43 -12.11
C ALA A 232 -16.70 12.63 -12.90
N LYS A 233 -16.22 11.51 -12.38
CA LYS A 233 -15.16 10.67 -13.00
C LYS A 233 -13.94 11.49 -13.46
N ASN A 234 -13.67 12.57 -12.77
CA ASN A 234 -12.61 13.53 -13.04
C ASN A 234 -11.73 13.73 -11.80
N ARG A 235 -10.39 13.55 -11.94
CA ARG A 235 -9.44 13.73 -10.86
C ARG A 235 -9.51 15.13 -10.23
N GLU A 236 -9.79 16.14 -10.99
CA GLU A 236 -9.85 17.54 -10.53
C GLU A 236 -11.04 17.82 -9.60
N ALA A 237 -12.07 16.98 -9.63
CA ALA A 237 -13.22 17.10 -8.71
C ALA A 237 -12.87 16.66 -7.28
N ALA A 238 -11.90 15.74 -7.11
CA ALA A 238 -11.48 15.25 -5.81
C ALA A 238 -10.43 16.17 -5.17
N GLY A 239 -10.24 16.05 -3.86
CA GLY A 239 -9.27 16.81 -3.10
C GLY A 239 -7.81 16.52 -3.46
N PHE A 240 -6.89 17.14 -2.75
CA PHE A 240 -5.44 16.99 -3.00
C PHE A 240 -4.96 15.56 -2.76
N THR A 241 -3.79 15.24 -3.29
CA THR A 241 -3.12 13.96 -3.00
C THR A 241 -2.31 14.10 -1.71
N ALA A 242 -2.78 13.50 -0.63
CA ALA A 242 -2.10 13.55 0.66
C ALA A 242 -0.65 13.02 0.58
N PRO A 243 0.31 13.59 1.33
CA PRO A 243 1.72 13.23 1.29
C PRO A 243 1.96 11.73 1.56
N PRO A 244 2.99 11.11 0.96
CA PRO A 244 3.18 9.65 1.03
C PRO A 244 3.58 9.15 2.41
N GLN A 245 4.32 9.94 3.20
CA GLN A 245 4.85 9.52 4.50
C GLN A 245 3.80 9.17 5.56
N GLY A 246 2.54 9.60 5.38
CA GLY A 246 1.46 9.20 6.26
C GLY A 246 0.86 7.85 5.91
N LEU A 247 1.17 7.30 4.73
CA LEU A 247 0.54 6.08 4.22
C LEU A 247 1.38 4.83 4.51
N VAL A 248 0.72 3.78 4.99
CA VAL A 248 1.31 2.46 5.19
C VAL A 248 0.38 1.36 4.71
N LEU A 249 0.90 0.40 3.95
CA LEU A 249 0.21 -0.85 3.63
C LEU A 249 0.26 -1.76 4.87
N VAL A 250 -0.91 -2.07 5.44
CA VAL A 250 -1.02 -2.88 6.66
C VAL A 250 -0.98 -4.36 6.32
N SER A 251 -1.80 -4.79 5.36
CA SER A 251 -1.91 -6.20 4.99
C SER A 251 -2.49 -6.41 3.60
N ALA A 252 -2.19 -7.58 3.03
CA ALA A 252 -2.94 -8.19 1.95
C ALA A 252 -3.45 -9.55 2.44
N GLU A 253 -4.70 -9.90 2.12
CA GLU A 253 -5.36 -11.13 2.54
C GLU A 253 -5.65 -12.01 1.32
N TYR A 254 -5.56 -13.32 1.54
CA TYR A 254 -5.72 -14.39 0.55
C TYR A 254 -6.70 -15.43 1.08
N GLU A 255 -7.29 -16.22 0.16
CA GLU A 255 -8.09 -17.40 0.50
C GLU A 255 -7.22 -18.56 0.98
#